data_c34e0f34d1d832062f66718893e78c47
#
_entry.id   c34e0f34d1d832062f66718893e78c47
#
_cell.length_a   1.000
_cell.length_b   1.000
_cell.length_c   1.000
_cell.angle_alpha   90.00
_cell.angle_beta   90.00
_cell.angle_gamma   90.00
#
_symmetry.space_group_name_H-M   'P 1'
#
loop_
_entity.id
_entity.type
_entity.pdbx_description
1 polymer ?
#
loop_
_entity_poly.entity_id
_entity_poly.type
_entity_poly.pdbx_seq_one_letter_code
_entity_poly.pdbx_strand_id
1 'polypeptide(L)'
;MCEAARKLGRPMGTEVSEKYREWMEAAGFVDIEEQHFMWPSNTWPKDKYMKELGNWNMINILEGIEGFCLALMTRGLGWKKEEVDVFVAKVSSYIKNRGIHAYYPMPVVWGRKPLTAN
;
A
#
# COMPACT_ATOMS: atom_id res chain seq x y z
N MET A 1 11.34 -1.72 -2.14
CA MET A 1 10.30 -1.04 -2.96
C MET A 1 10.24 0.45 -2.68
N CYS A 2 10.12 0.89 -1.44
CA CYS A 2 10.08 2.33 -1.12
C CYS A 2 11.34 3.09 -1.57
N GLU A 3 12.52 2.49 -1.43
CA GLU A 3 13.76 3.09 -1.92
C GLU A 3 13.76 3.27 -3.44
N ALA A 4 13.31 2.27 -4.18
CA ALA A 4 13.21 2.35 -5.64
C ALA A 4 12.25 3.46 -6.07
N ALA A 5 11.10 3.55 -5.43
CA ALA A 5 10.11 4.59 -5.70
C ALA A 5 10.66 6.00 -5.40
N ARG A 6 11.41 6.13 -4.29
CA ARG A 6 12.04 7.40 -3.92
C ARG A 6 13.08 7.82 -4.95
N LYS A 7 13.90 6.90 -5.46
CA LYS A 7 14.88 7.19 -6.51
C LYS A 7 14.25 7.64 -7.81
N LEU A 8 13.03 7.18 -8.10
CA LEU A 8 12.26 7.62 -9.27
C LEU A 8 11.47 8.92 -9.04
N GLY A 9 11.66 9.56 -7.89
CA GLY A 9 10.94 10.80 -7.55
C GLY A 9 9.48 10.60 -7.19
N ARG A 10 9.07 9.38 -6.87
CA ARG A 10 7.70 9.01 -6.53
C ARG A 10 7.66 8.24 -5.22
N PRO A 11 7.89 8.92 -4.09
CA PRO A 11 7.88 8.25 -2.79
C PRO A 11 6.53 7.58 -2.52
N MET A 12 6.56 6.50 -1.78
CA MET A 12 5.39 5.69 -1.45
C MET A 12 5.52 5.09 -0.06
N GLY A 13 4.43 4.52 0.42
CA GLY A 13 4.39 3.88 1.73
C GLY A 13 3.94 4.83 2.83
N THR A 14 4.26 4.48 4.06
CA THR A 14 3.79 5.23 5.24
C THR A 14 4.29 6.67 5.29
N GLU A 15 5.48 6.94 4.78
CA GLU A 15 6.03 8.30 4.72
C GLU A 15 5.15 9.27 3.90
N VAL A 16 4.36 8.73 2.97
CA VAL A 16 3.42 9.51 2.16
C VAL A 16 2.05 9.54 2.81
N SER A 17 1.55 8.38 3.22
CA SER A 17 0.19 8.27 3.76
C SER A 17 -0.01 9.02 5.08
N GLU A 18 1.04 9.14 5.89
CA GLU A 18 1.00 9.91 7.14
C GLU A 18 0.83 11.41 6.91
N LYS A 19 1.09 11.89 5.71
CA LYS A 19 0.99 13.31 5.35
C LYS A 19 -0.34 13.71 4.69
N TYR A 20 -1.22 12.77 4.43
CA TYR A 20 -2.47 13.06 3.70
C TYR A 20 -3.31 14.12 4.39
N ARG A 21 -3.48 14.03 5.69
CA ARG A 21 -4.24 15.03 6.46
C ARG A 21 -3.62 16.42 6.34
N GLU A 22 -2.30 16.51 6.56
CA GLU A 22 -1.54 17.75 6.47
C GLU A 22 -1.67 18.39 5.08
N TRP A 23 -1.57 17.59 4.03
CA TRP A 23 -1.70 18.09 2.65
C TRP A 23 -3.11 18.57 2.36
N MET A 24 -4.12 17.90 2.87
CA MET A 24 -5.50 18.36 2.70
C MET A 24 -5.75 19.68 3.45
N GLU A 25 -5.22 19.81 4.66
CA GLU A 25 -5.29 21.06 5.42
C GLU A 25 -4.61 22.21 4.68
N ALA A 26 -3.40 21.97 4.16
CA ALA A 26 -2.65 22.96 3.38
C ALA A 26 -3.35 23.34 2.08
N ALA A 27 -4.10 22.42 1.47
CA ALA A 27 -4.87 22.69 0.26
C ALA A 27 -6.17 23.46 0.50
N GLY A 28 -6.54 23.69 1.77
CA GLY A 28 -7.71 24.49 2.12
C GLY A 28 -9.00 23.70 2.36
N PHE A 29 -8.95 22.38 2.43
CA PHE A 29 -10.12 21.59 2.78
C PHE A 29 -10.52 21.83 4.25
N VAL A 30 -11.81 21.73 4.54
CA VAL A 30 -12.37 21.87 5.88
C VAL A 30 -13.08 20.60 6.31
N ASP A 31 -13.37 20.47 7.60
CA ASP A 31 -14.01 19.29 8.20
C ASP A 31 -13.26 18.00 7.82
N ILE A 32 -11.95 18.04 7.98
CA ILE A 32 -11.07 16.93 7.62
C ILE A 32 -11.15 15.86 8.70
N GLU A 33 -11.46 14.66 8.27
CA GLU A 33 -11.49 13.48 9.13
C GLU A 33 -10.50 12.44 8.62
N GLU A 34 -9.97 11.65 9.53
CA GLU A 34 -9.02 10.60 9.22
C GLU A 34 -9.43 9.31 9.94
N GLN A 35 -9.38 8.20 9.23
CA GLN A 35 -9.65 6.88 9.79
C GLN A 35 -8.58 5.90 9.33
N HIS A 36 -8.15 5.05 10.24
CA HIS A 36 -7.15 4.03 9.97
C HIS A 36 -7.78 2.64 9.99
N PHE A 37 -7.64 1.93 8.88
CA PHE A 37 -8.06 0.55 8.75
C PHE A 37 -6.85 -0.35 8.71
N MET A 38 -7.01 -1.58 9.20
CA MET A 38 -5.97 -2.61 9.16
C MET A 38 -6.47 -3.76 8.30
N TRP A 39 -5.90 -3.90 7.11
CA TRP A 39 -6.27 -4.97 6.19
C TRP A 39 -5.35 -6.16 6.37
N PRO A 40 -5.88 -7.37 6.65
CA PRO A 40 -5.05 -8.56 6.77
C PRO A 40 -4.33 -8.88 5.45
N SER A 41 -3.15 -9.45 5.56
CA SER A 41 -2.33 -9.83 4.39
C SER A 41 -2.87 -11.04 3.62
N ASN A 42 -3.63 -11.89 4.29
CA ASN A 42 -4.23 -13.09 3.71
C ASN A 42 -5.38 -13.59 4.61
N THR A 43 -5.74 -14.85 4.50
CA THR A 43 -6.88 -15.46 5.21
C THR A 43 -6.57 -15.94 6.62
N TRP A 44 -5.50 -15.43 7.26
CA TRP A 44 -5.10 -15.86 8.60
C TRP A 44 -6.10 -15.48 9.72
N PRO A 45 -6.91 -14.39 9.66
CA PRO A 45 -7.83 -14.06 10.74
C PRO A 45 -8.90 -15.13 10.95
N LYS A 46 -9.32 -15.30 12.18
CA LYS A 46 -10.43 -16.19 12.53
C LYS A 46 -11.78 -15.58 12.22
N ASP A 47 -11.91 -14.25 12.37
CA ASP A 47 -13.13 -13.52 12.07
C ASP A 47 -13.47 -13.67 10.59
N LYS A 48 -14.71 -14.03 10.30
CA LYS A 48 -15.17 -14.32 8.93
C LYS A 48 -15.04 -13.11 8.01
N TYR A 49 -15.43 -11.93 8.49
CA TYR A 49 -15.34 -10.69 7.72
C TYR A 49 -13.88 -10.33 7.42
N MET A 50 -13.02 -10.36 8.41
CA MET A 50 -11.60 -10.04 8.25
C MET A 50 -10.88 -11.07 7.37
N LYS A 51 -11.29 -12.33 7.45
CA LYS A 51 -10.76 -13.39 6.58
C LYS A 51 -11.10 -13.13 5.11
N GLU A 52 -12.33 -12.75 4.84
CA GLU A 52 -12.78 -12.41 3.48
C GLU A 52 -12.06 -11.18 2.95
N LEU A 53 -11.93 -10.14 3.76
CA LEU A 53 -11.16 -8.93 3.42
C LEU A 53 -9.70 -9.27 3.12
N GLY A 54 -9.09 -10.11 3.95
CA GLY A 54 -7.71 -10.57 3.75
C GLY A 54 -7.54 -11.39 2.47
N ASN A 55 -8.53 -12.18 2.12
CA ASN A 55 -8.53 -12.95 0.88
C ASN A 55 -8.53 -12.01 -0.36
N TRP A 56 -9.41 -11.04 -0.39
CA TRP A 56 -9.46 -10.05 -1.47
C TRP A 56 -8.19 -9.22 -1.56
N ASN A 57 -7.67 -8.80 -0.42
CA ASN A 57 -6.42 -8.05 -0.37
C ASN A 57 -5.24 -8.87 -0.92
N MET A 58 -5.14 -10.13 -0.51
CA MET A 58 -4.10 -11.06 -0.99
C MET A 58 -4.19 -11.24 -2.51
N ILE A 59 -5.38 -11.53 -3.04
CA ILE A 59 -5.58 -11.72 -4.48
C ILE A 59 -5.16 -10.46 -5.25
N ASN A 60 -5.59 -9.30 -4.79
CA ASN A 60 -5.28 -8.03 -5.43
C ASN A 60 -3.75 -7.78 -5.50
N ILE A 61 -3.05 -8.03 -4.40
CA ILE A 61 -1.60 -7.84 -4.34
C ILE A 61 -0.89 -8.86 -5.24
N LEU A 62 -1.25 -10.14 -5.16
CA LEU A 62 -0.60 -11.20 -5.94
C LEU A 62 -0.76 -11.01 -7.45
N GLU A 63 -1.89 -10.49 -7.89
CA GLU A 63 -2.13 -10.22 -9.30
C GLU A 63 -1.30 -9.04 -9.84
N GLY A 64 -0.99 -8.07 -9.00
CA GLY A 64 -0.30 -6.84 -9.42
C GLY A 64 1.18 -6.78 -9.11
N ILE A 65 1.69 -7.64 -8.23
CA ILE A 65 3.03 -7.48 -7.66
C ILE A 65 4.16 -7.59 -8.68
N GLU A 66 4.04 -8.45 -9.67
CA GLU A 66 5.09 -8.62 -10.69
C GLU A 66 5.28 -7.33 -11.49
N GLY A 67 4.21 -6.80 -12.07
CA GLY A 67 4.26 -5.56 -12.85
C GLY A 67 4.71 -4.38 -12.02
N PHE A 68 4.23 -4.30 -10.78
CA PHE A 68 4.59 -3.23 -9.86
C PHE A 68 6.07 -3.25 -9.49
N CYS A 69 6.61 -4.43 -9.16
CA CYS A 69 8.01 -4.58 -8.78
C CYS A 69 8.96 -4.44 -9.96
N LEU A 70 8.58 -4.94 -11.14
CA LEU A 70 9.46 -4.96 -12.31
C LEU A 70 9.93 -3.55 -12.66
N ALA A 71 9.01 -2.62 -12.85
CA ALA A 71 9.37 -1.25 -13.22
C ALA A 71 10.17 -0.54 -12.12
N LEU A 72 9.75 -0.66 -10.85
CA LEU A 72 10.41 0.00 -9.74
C LEU A 72 11.83 -0.51 -9.52
N MET A 73 12.02 -1.82 -9.55
CA MET A 73 13.30 -2.42 -9.21
C MET A 73 14.30 -2.35 -10.36
N THR A 74 13.85 -2.51 -11.60
CA THR A 74 14.76 -2.42 -12.76
C THR A 74 15.18 -0.97 -13.02
N ARG A 75 14.24 -0.05 -13.01
CA ARG A 75 14.52 1.38 -13.29
C ARG A 75 15.06 2.13 -12.07
N GLY A 76 14.53 1.85 -10.89
CA GLY A 76 14.91 2.55 -9.65
C GLY A 76 16.20 2.02 -9.02
N LEU A 77 16.43 0.72 -9.01
CA LEU A 77 17.56 0.08 -8.33
C LEU A 77 18.53 -0.62 -9.28
N GLY A 78 18.24 -0.67 -10.58
CA GLY A 78 19.11 -1.31 -11.56
C GLY A 78 19.13 -2.83 -11.48
N TRP A 79 18.11 -3.44 -10.90
CA TRP A 79 18.02 -4.91 -10.82
C TRP A 79 17.75 -5.51 -12.19
N LYS A 80 18.25 -6.73 -12.42
CA LYS A 80 17.93 -7.52 -13.59
C LYS A 80 16.55 -8.16 -13.44
N LYS A 81 15.88 -8.46 -14.55
CA LYS A 81 14.57 -9.10 -14.54
C LYS A 81 14.57 -10.39 -13.73
N GLU A 82 15.60 -11.22 -13.88
CA GLU A 82 15.74 -12.48 -13.17
C GLU A 82 15.79 -12.28 -11.64
N GLU A 83 16.46 -11.23 -11.19
CA GLU A 83 16.52 -10.88 -9.76
C GLU A 83 15.15 -10.45 -9.24
N VAL A 84 14.39 -9.69 -10.04
CA VAL A 84 13.02 -9.29 -9.73
C VAL A 84 12.10 -10.52 -9.65
N ASP A 85 12.21 -11.45 -10.59
CA ASP A 85 11.39 -12.67 -10.62
C ASP A 85 11.59 -13.51 -9.35
N VAL A 86 12.84 -13.66 -8.89
CA VAL A 86 13.16 -14.36 -7.64
C VAL A 86 12.56 -13.63 -6.43
N PHE A 87 12.72 -12.32 -6.40
CA PHE A 87 12.16 -11.48 -5.32
C PHE A 87 10.63 -11.59 -5.26
N VAL A 88 9.95 -11.48 -6.39
CA VAL A 88 8.48 -11.58 -6.48
C VAL A 88 8.00 -12.95 -6.03
N ALA A 89 8.67 -14.03 -6.44
CA ALA A 89 8.32 -15.38 -6.01
C ALA A 89 8.43 -15.54 -4.49
N LYS A 90 9.50 -15.01 -3.90
CA LYS A 90 9.73 -15.06 -2.45
C LYS A 90 8.69 -14.25 -1.69
N VAL A 91 8.42 -13.02 -2.11
CA VAL A 91 7.41 -12.16 -1.48
C VAL A 91 6.02 -12.77 -1.60
N SER A 92 5.68 -13.33 -2.76
CA SER A 92 4.40 -14.01 -2.98
C SER A 92 4.21 -15.19 -2.03
N SER A 93 5.27 -15.95 -1.79
CA SER A 93 5.27 -17.04 -0.81
C SER A 93 4.97 -16.53 0.60
N TYR A 94 5.59 -15.43 1.02
CA TYR A 94 5.32 -14.82 2.33
C TYR A 94 3.88 -14.30 2.44
N ILE A 95 3.36 -13.66 1.38
CA ILE A 95 1.99 -13.14 1.37
C ILE A 95 0.97 -14.28 1.56
N LYS A 96 1.20 -15.43 0.93
CA LYS A 96 0.32 -16.61 1.04
C LYS A 96 0.45 -17.34 2.38
N ASN A 97 1.49 -17.11 3.13
CA ASN A 97 1.76 -17.86 4.37
C ASN A 97 0.81 -17.42 5.49
N ARG A 98 -0.16 -18.26 5.83
CA ARG A 98 -1.15 -18.03 6.89
C ARG A 98 -0.54 -18.02 8.30
N GLY A 99 0.68 -18.51 8.47
CA GLY A 99 1.43 -18.42 9.72
C GLY A 99 1.96 -17.00 9.99
N ILE A 100 1.98 -16.15 8.99
CA ILE A 100 2.39 -14.74 9.11
C ILE A 100 1.13 -13.91 9.30
N HIS A 101 0.97 -13.32 10.49
CA HIS A 101 -0.19 -12.53 10.88
C HIS A 101 0.12 -11.03 10.66
N ALA A 102 0.15 -10.61 9.41
CA ALA A 102 0.46 -9.24 9.05
C ALA A 102 -0.79 -8.46 8.65
N TYR A 103 -0.74 -7.15 8.85
CA TYR A 103 -1.74 -6.20 8.38
C TYR A 103 -1.10 -5.15 7.49
N TYR A 104 -1.86 -4.67 6.52
CA TYR A 104 -1.54 -3.45 5.79
C TYR A 104 -2.33 -2.29 6.40
N PRO A 105 -1.68 -1.25 6.94
CA PRO A 105 -2.39 -0.07 7.39
C PRO A 105 -2.97 0.69 6.19
N MET A 106 -4.25 1.01 6.28
CA MET A 106 -4.98 1.72 5.23
C MET A 106 -5.55 3.00 5.82
N PRO A 107 -4.79 4.10 5.83
CA PRO A 107 -5.30 5.39 6.25
C PRO A 107 -6.23 5.97 5.20
N VAL A 108 -7.36 6.49 5.63
CA VAL A 108 -8.33 7.17 4.77
C VAL A 108 -8.55 8.56 5.36
N VAL A 109 -8.34 9.57 4.53
CA VAL A 109 -8.53 10.97 4.92
C VAL A 109 -9.53 11.59 3.96
N TRP A 110 -10.53 12.26 4.49
CA TRP A 110 -11.51 12.97 3.67
C TRP A 110 -11.83 14.34 4.28
N GLY A 111 -12.29 15.22 3.44
CA GLY A 111 -12.64 16.56 3.85
C GLY A 111 -13.62 17.17 2.87
N ARG A 112 -14.07 18.35 3.18
CA ARG A 112 -15.04 19.08 2.39
C ARG A 112 -14.41 20.35 1.81
N LYS A 113 -14.73 20.65 0.55
CA LYS A 113 -14.36 21.92 -0.03
C LYS A 113 -15.12 23.03 0.69
N PRO A 114 -14.46 24.14 1.11
CA PRO A 114 -15.17 25.22 1.78
C PRO A 114 -16.20 25.88 0.86
N LEU A 115 -17.30 26.37 1.46
CA LEU A 115 -18.40 27.02 0.72
C LEU A 115 -17.93 28.32 0.06
N THR A 116 -16.98 29.01 0.69
CA THR A 116 -16.36 30.23 0.18
C THR A 116 -14.90 29.90 -0.19
N ALA A 117 -14.71 29.27 -1.33
CA ALA A 117 -13.37 28.98 -1.83
C ALA A 117 -12.83 30.18 -2.57
N ASN A 118 -11.68 30.68 -2.13
CA ASN A 118 -10.91 31.69 -2.85
C ASN A 118 -9.99 31.04 -3.88
#